data_0b7140e67d6b8f094963c30cc0a32c21
#
_entry.id   0b7140e67d6b8f094963c30cc0a32c21
#
_cell.length_a   1.000
_cell.length_b   1.000
_cell.length_c   1.000
_cell.angle_alpha   90.00
_cell.angle_beta   90.00
_cell.angle_gamma   90.00
#
_symmetry.space_group_name_H-M   'P 1'
#
loop_
_entity.id
_entity.type
_entity.pdbx_description
1 polymer ?
#
loop_
_entity_poly.entity_id
_entity_poly.type
_entity_poly.pdbx_seq_one_letter_code
_entity_poly.pdbx_strand_id
1 'polypeptide(L)'
;MVGVSSGYSWGASCTPAKDASSIAVAGGSITELLYLLGEEERIIAADRTSNYPKEALELPSVGYVRNISAEGILSLAPTLVLGEHDMGPDEVIKQIENVSVEVIRVNEVHTASGIVDKLRCVASILGVNDKADALIENRIGNLMNQLDVVRSRSEFRARVALVLNFSDGAPIIAGKNTSGGGVIEMAGAKNVFESVDGWKPVSRETLVGASPDYIVITERALRAIGGLPGMEQDVALRLTPAVQNGRVHAVDGMALLGFGIRTLDAALKLSSIFD
;
A
#
# COMPACT_ATOMS: atom_id res chain seq x y z
N MET A 1 -8.35 -30.83 30.46
CA MET A 1 -8.92 -30.19 29.28
C MET A 1 -7.85 -29.29 28.71
N VAL A 2 -7.23 -29.73 27.61
CA VAL A 2 -6.18 -28.98 26.91
C VAL A 2 -6.86 -28.17 25.82
N GLY A 3 -6.83 -26.84 25.95
CA GLY A 3 -7.37 -25.94 24.97
C GLY A 3 -6.52 -25.95 23.72
N VAL A 4 -7.05 -26.43 22.63
CA VAL A 4 -6.46 -26.31 21.29
C VAL A 4 -6.67 -24.87 20.83
N SER A 5 -5.63 -24.06 20.90
CA SER A 5 -5.58 -22.77 20.21
C SER A 5 -5.53 -23.05 18.71
N SER A 6 -6.63 -22.81 18.01
CA SER A 6 -6.67 -22.76 16.55
C SER A 6 -5.83 -21.56 16.07
N GLY A 7 -4.55 -21.83 15.80
CA GLY A 7 -3.70 -20.91 15.08
C GLY A 7 -4.27 -20.73 13.67
N TYR A 8 -4.73 -19.55 13.35
CA TYR A 8 -4.98 -19.14 11.97
C TYR A 8 -3.64 -19.13 11.26
N SER A 9 -3.41 -20.15 10.45
CA SER A 9 -2.28 -20.21 9.51
C SER A 9 -2.53 -19.18 8.40
N TRP A 10 -2.00 -17.99 8.59
CA TRP A 10 -1.90 -16.97 7.54
C TRP A 10 -0.60 -17.25 6.77
N GLY A 11 -0.67 -18.14 5.79
CA GLY A 11 0.53 -18.52 5.05
C GLY A 11 0.30 -18.47 3.55
N ALA A 12 0.59 -17.33 2.92
CA ALA A 12 1.27 -17.43 1.65
C ALA A 12 2.63 -18.06 1.96
N SER A 13 2.95 -19.22 1.38
CA SER A 13 4.24 -19.83 1.65
C SER A 13 5.31 -19.00 0.96
N CYS A 14 6.11 -18.26 1.74
CA CYS A 14 7.28 -17.55 1.23
C CYS A 14 8.39 -18.56 0.89
N THR A 15 8.02 -19.64 0.17
CA THR A 15 8.95 -20.65 -0.35
C THR A 15 9.46 -20.21 -1.71
N PRO A 16 10.69 -20.59 -2.08
CA PRO A 16 11.21 -20.32 -3.42
C PRO A 16 10.26 -20.81 -4.49
N ALA A 17 10.03 -19.96 -5.50
CA ALA A 17 9.27 -20.34 -6.70
C ALA A 17 10.01 -21.46 -7.44
N LYS A 18 9.27 -22.29 -8.16
CA LYS A 18 9.85 -23.36 -8.99
C LYS A 18 10.74 -22.77 -10.10
N ASP A 19 10.26 -21.70 -10.71
CA ASP A 19 10.97 -20.94 -11.73
C ASP A 19 10.52 -19.49 -11.68
N ALA A 20 11.42 -18.58 -11.31
CA ALA A 20 11.20 -17.14 -11.27
C ALA A 20 12.01 -16.41 -12.35
N SER A 21 12.26 -17.05 -13.50
CA SER A 21 13.04 -16.45 -14.59
C SER A 21 12.24 -15.45 -15.42
N SER A 22 10.89 -15.60 -15.47
CA SER A 22 9.99 -14.79 -16.30
C SER A 22 8.70 -14.49 -15.52
N ILE A 23 8.61 -13.27 -14.97
CA ILE A 23 7.61 -12.91 -13.97
C ILE A 23 6.62 -11.89 -14.54
N ALA A 24 5.32 -12.24 -14.50
CA ALA A 24 4.25 -11.26 -14.63
C ALA A 24 3.86 -10.76 -13.23
N VAL A 25 3.98 -9.45 -13.00
CA VAL A 25 3.77 -8.85 -11.68
C VAL A 25 2.40 -8.17 -11.60
N ALA A 26 1.67 -8.42 -10.52
CA ALA A 26 0.41 -7.75 -10.21
C ALA A 26 0.44 -7.11 -8.81
N GLY A 27 0.78 -5.83 -8.78
CA GLY A 27 0.89 -5.01 -7.57
C GLY A 27 2.12 -4.12 -7.59
N GLY A 28 1.88 -2.81 -7.44
CA GLY A 28 2.94 -1.81 -7.53
C GLY A 28 4.03 -1.98 -6.48
N SER A 29 3.68 -2.42 -5.27
CA SER A 29 4.67 -2.65 -4.23
C SER A 29 5.58 -3.84 -4.53
N ILE A 30 5.05 -4.89 -5.17
CA ILE A 30 5.85 -6.04 -5.60
C ILE A 30 6.83 -5.62 -6.69
N THR A 31 6.35 -4.87 -7.69
CA THR A 31 7.21 -4.32 -8.75
C THR A 31 8.35 -3.49 -8.15
N GLU A 32 8.06 -2.57 -7.23
CA GLU A 32 9.09 -1.78 -6.55
C GLU A 32 10.13 -2.65 -5.82
N LEU A 33 9.68 -3.75 -5.17
CA LEU A 33 10.59 -4.67 -4.48
C LEU A 33 11.50 -5.42 -5.44
N LEU A 34 11.02 -5.86 -6.62
CA LEU A 34 11.86 -6.50 -7.63
C LEU A 34 12.93 -5.54 -8.13
N TYR A 35 12.58 -4.30 -8.47
CA TYR A 35 13.56 -3.27 -8.85
C TYR A 35 14.57 -2.98 -7.73
N LEU A 36 14.10 -2.89 -6.49
CA LEU A 36 14.97 -2.62 -5.34
C LEU A 36 15.97 -3.76 -5.08
N LEU A 37 15.55 -5.00 -5.36
CA LEU A 37 16.39 -6.20 -5.25
C LEU A 37 17.32 -6.37 -6.47
N GLY A 38 17.19 -5.55 -7.53
CA GLY A 38 17.94 -5.68 -8.77
C GLY A 38 17.55 -6.94 -9.56
N GLU A 39 16.24 -7.21 -9.61
CA GLU A 39 15.62 -8.37 -10.28
C GLU A 39 14.66 -7.93 -11.39
N GLU A 40 14.75 -6.67 -11.82
CA GLU A 40 13.87 -6.08 -12.83
C GLU A 40 13.94 -6.78 -14.19
N GLU A 41 15.08 -7.36 -14.56
CA GLU A 41 15.24 -8.09 -15.82
C GLU A 41 14.36 -9.35 -15.91
N ARG A 42 13.87 -9.86 -14.77
CA ARG A 42 12.93 -10.98 -14.72
C ARG A 42 11.49 -10.55 -15.01
N ILE A 43 11.18 -9.25 -14.95
CA ILE A 43 9.80 -8.75 -15.11
C ILE A 43 9.48 -8.65 -16.59
N ILE A 44 8.51 -9.42 -17.06
CA ILE A 44 8.04 -9.40 -18.45
C ILE A 44 6.74 -8.60 -18.65
N ALA A 45 6.00 -8.38 -17.57
CA ALA A 45 4.77 -7.59 -17.58
C ALA A 45 4.42 -7.12 -16.17
N ALA A 46 3.69 -6.00 -16.08
CA ALA A 46 3.25 -5.45 -14.82
C ALA A 46 1.80 -4.94 -14.88
N ASP A 47 1.15 -4.81 -13.74
CA ASP A 47 -0.19 -4.22 -13.68
C ASP A 47 -0.14 -2.69 -13.66
N ARG A 48 -1.30 -2.05 -13.82
CA ARG A 48 -1.41 -0.57 -13.88
C ARG A 48 -1.06 0.17 -12.59
N THR A 49 -0.90 -0.52 -11.46
CA THR A 49 -0.44 0.08 -10.21
C THR A 49 1.08 0.18 -10.14
N SER A 50 1.78 -0.52 -11.01
CA SER A 50 3.25 -0.55 -11.15
C SER A 50 3.75 0.70 -11.86
N ASN A 51 3.66 1.86 -11.20
CA ASN A 51 4.02 3.17 -11.76
C ASN A 51 5.37 3.70 -11.24
N TYR A 52 6.08 2.91 -10.48
CA TYR A 52 7.40 3.22 -9.96
C TYR A 52 8.29 1.95 -9.91
N PRO A 53 9.59 2.08 -10.28
CA PRO A 53 10.19 3.25 -10.91
C PRO A 53 9.57 3.53 -12.30
N LYS A 54 9.94 4.65 -12.94
CA LYS A 54 9.32 5.05 -14.21
C LYS A 54 9.50 4.04 -15.33
N GLU A 55 10.59 3.29 -15.30
CA GLU A 55 10.93 2.22 -16.24
C GLU A 55 9.86 1.12 -16.25
N ALA A 56 9.18 0.89 -15.12
CA ALA A 56 8.08 -0.07 -15.05
C ALA A 56 6.87 0.28 -15.92
N LEU A 57 6.73 1.57 -16.31
CA LEU A 57 5.65 2.02 -17.20
C LEU A 57 5.83 1.54 -18.65
N GLU A 58 7.04 1.10 -19.03
CA GLU A 58 7.34 0.60 -20.36
C GLU A 58 6.99 -0.89 -20.52
N LEU A 59 6.70 -1.58 -19.40
CA LEU A 59 6.35 -3.00 -19.40
C LEU A 59 4.94 -3.23 -19.99
N PRO A 60 4.72 -4.36 -20.67
CA PRO A 60 3.39 -4.80 -21.08
C PRO A 60 2.43 -4.83 -19.88
N SER A 61 1.21 -4.32 -20.07
CA SER A 61 0.23 -4.26 -18.97
C SER A 61 -0.63 -5.50 -18.89
N VAL A 62 -0.74 -6.10 -17.69
CA VAL A 62 -1.64 -7.22 -17.39
C VAL A 62 -3.01 -6.78 -16.83
N GLY A 63 -3.31 -5.50 -16.87
CA GLY A 63 -4.58 -4.95 -16.38
C GLY A 63 -4.43 -4.23 -15.04
N TYR A 64 -5.41 -4.37 -14.18
CA TYR A 64 -5.40 -3.81 -12.81
C TYR A 64 -5.28 -4.95 -11.80
N VAL A 65 -4.52 -4.78 -10.74
CA VAL A 65 -4.21 -5.84 -9.76
C VAL A 65 -5.42 -6.69 -9.35
N ARG A 66 -6.58 -6.07 -9.11
CA ARG A 66 -7.84 -6.77 -8.76
C ARG A 66 -8.68 -7.20 -9.97
N ASN A 67 -8.21 -6.94 -11.18
CA ASN A 67 -8.88 -7.30 -12.44
C ASN A 67 -7.83 -7.52 -13.53
N ILE A 68 -6.99 -8.54 -13.33
CA ILE A 68 -5.96 -8.96 -14.28
C ILE A 68 -6.56 -9.77 -15.42
N SER A 69 -5.85 -9.87 -16.55
CA SER A 69 -6.27 -10.63 -17.73
C SER A 69 -5.48 -11.94 -17.84
N ALA A 70 -6.17 -13.09 -17.74
CA ALA A 70 -5.51 -14.38 -17.97
C ALA A 70 -4.92 -14.49 -19.38
N GLU A 71 -5.67 -14.08 -20.41
CA GLU A 71 -5.20 -14.10 -21.81
C GLU A 71 -3.96 -13.19 -21.97
N GLY A 72 -4.02 -11.96 -21.43
CA GLY A 72 -2.88 -11.03 -21.49
C GLY A 72 -1.63 -11.59 -20.81
N ILE A 73 -1.78 -12.23 -19.65
CA ILE A 73 -0.67 -12.83 -18.91
C ILE A 73 -0.13 -14.05 -19.67
N LEU A 74 -1.00 -14.99 -20.06
CA LEU A 74 -0.59 -16.26 -20.67
C LEU A 74 0.03 -16.07 -22.08
N SER A 75 -0.36 -15.02 -22.80
CA SER A 75 0.24 -14.70 -24.10
C SER A 75 1.73 -14.35 -24.02
N LEU A 76 2.20 -13.93 -22.83
CA LEU A 76 3.60 -13.61 -22.56
C LEU A 76 4.42 -14.80 -22.04
N ALA A 77 3.78 -15.96 -21.86
CA ALA A 77 4.36 -17.21 -21.37
C ALA A 77 5.23 -17.03 -20.09
N PRO A 78 4.68 -16.44 -19.00
CA PRO A 78 5.43 -16.31 -17.76
C PRO A 78 5.69 -17.68 -17.12
N THR A 79 6.78 -17.79 -16.35
CA THR A 79 7.02 -18.93 -15.47
C THR A 79 6.37 -18.74 -14.11
N LEU A 80 6.18 -17.47 -13.69
CA LEU A 80 5.60 -17.07 -12.41
C LEU A 80 4.66 -15.88 -12.60
N VAL A 81 3.50 -15.91 -11.94
CA VAL A 81 2.68 -14.73 -11.66
C VAL A 81 2.83 -14.40 -10.19
N LEU A 82 3.43 -13.26 -9.88
CA LEU A 82 3.69 -12.79 -8.52
C LEU A 82 2.87 -11.54 -8.24
N GLY A 83 2.07 -11.55 -7.19
CA GLY A 83 1.21 -10.40 -6.93
C GLY A 83 0.89 -10.16 -5.46
N GLU A 84 0.22 -9.04 -5.21
CA GLU A 84 -0.30 -8.68 -3.89
C GLU A 84 -1.44 -9.65 -3.48
N HIS A 85 -1.74 -9.68 -2.18
CA HIS A 85 -2.72 -10.60 -1.60
C HIS A 85 -4.12 -10.51 -2.22
N ASP A 86 -4.47 -9.33 -2.73
CA ASP A 86 -5.77 -9.02 -3.34
C ASP A 86 -5.75 -9.07 -4.89
N MET A 87 -4.67 -9.62 -5.47
CA MET A 87 -4.61 -9.91 -6.91
C MET A 87 -5.77 -10.83 -7.33
N GLY A 88 -6.46 -10.48 -8.40
CA GLY A 88 -7.62 -11.23 -8.83
C GLY A 88 -8.24 -10.79 -10.15
N PRO A 89 -9.43 -11.28 -10.47
CA PRO A 89 -10.31 -12.10 -9.61
C PRO A 89 -9.86 -13.56 -9.51
N ASP A 90 -10.38 -14.29 -8.50
CA ASP A 90 -9.98 -15.67 -8.21
C ASP A 90 -10.22 -16.65 -9.38
N GLU A 91 -11.25 -16.40 -10.18
CA GLU A 91 -11.53 -17.20 -11.38
C GLU A 91 -10.40 -17.09 -12.41
N VAL A 92 -9.83 -15.90 -12.56
CA VAL A 92 -8.70 -15.64 -13.46
C VAL A 92 -7.43 -16.31 -12.93
N ILE A 93 -7.21 -16.26 -11.62
CA ILE A 93 -6.08 -16.95 -10.98
C ILE A 93 -6.15 -18.46 -11.26
N LYS A 94 -7.32 -19.08 -11.05
CA LYS A 94 -7.53 -20.51 -11.34
C LYS A 94 -7.32 -20.85 -12.81
N GLN A 95 -7.68 -19.96 -13.74
CA GLN A 95 -7.42 -20.20 -15.17
C GLN A 95 -5.92 -20.25 -15.46
N ILE A 96 -5.12 -19.38 -14.83
CA ILE A 96 -3.66 -19.33 -14.97
C ILE A 96 -3.03 -20.61 -14.37
N GLU A 97 -3.44 -20.99 -13.17
CA GLU A 97 -2.94 -22.20 -12.48
C GLU A 97 -3.26 -23.49 -13.25
N ASN A 98 -4.42 -23.57 -13.91
CA ASN A 98 -4.85 -24.74 -14.70
C ASN A 98 -3.94 -25.03 -15.92
N VAL A 99 -3.18 -24.06 -16.39
CA VAL A 99 -2.19 -24.26 -17.45
C VAL A 99 -0.76 -24.39 -16.91
N SER A 100 -0.64 -24.72 -15.61
CA SER A 100 0.63 -25.02 -14.91
C SER A 100 1.58 -23.84 -14.75
N VAL A 101 1.09 -22.61 -14.85
CA VAL A 101 1.85 -21.40 -14.44
C VAL A 101 1.73 -21.24 -12.93
N GLU A 102 2.84 -21.09 -12.24
CA GLU A 102 2.84 -20.88 -10.81
C GLU A 102 2.31 -19.48 -10.47
N VAL A 103 1.42 -19.40 -9.49
CA VAL A 103 0.86 -18.13 -9.00
C VAL A 103 1.13 -18.01 -7.53
N ILE A 104 1.77 -16.89 -7.12
CA ILE A 104 2.06 -16.61 -5.72
C ILE A 104 1.47 -15.24 -5.36
N ARG A 105 0.62 -15.23 -4.32
CA ARG A 105 0.12 -14.01 -3.68
C ARG A 105 0.92 -13.74 -2.42
N VAL A 106 1.52 -12.57 -2.33
CA VAL A 106 2.29 -12.14 -1.15
C VAL A 106 1.34 -11.45 -0.18
N ASN A 107 1.35 -11.89 1.07
CA ASN A 107 0.53 -11.30 2.11
C ASN A 107 1.00 -9.87 2.45
N GLU A 108 0.06 -9.04 2.90
CA GLU A 108 0.32 -7.67 3.30
C GLU A 108 -0.19 -7.40 4.72
N VAL A 109 0.70 -6.89 5.56
CA VAL A 109 0.37 -6.42 6.91
C VAL A 109 0.69 -4.93 6.97
N HIS A 110 -0.30 -4.13 7.34
CA HIS A 110 -0.20 -2.67 7.29
C HIS A 110 0.59 -2.07 8.46
N THR A 111 1.83 -2.55 8.64
CA THR A 111 2.80 -2.08 9.64
C THR A 111 4.19 -1.93 9.01
N ALA A 112 5.08 -1.21 9.68
CA ALA A 112 6.47 -1.08 9.24
C ALA A 112 7.18 -2.45 9.19
N SER A 113 6.98 -3.32 10.20
CA SER A 113 7.50 -4.69 10.17
C SER A 113 6.91 -5.52 9.04
N GLY A 114 5.61 -5.35 8.74
CA GLY A 114 4.95 -6.04 7.62
C GLY A 114 5.56 -5.70 6.26
N ILE A 115 6.06 -4.49 6.06
CA ILE A 115 6.81 -4.11 4.85
C ILE A 115 8.13 -4.89 4.76
N VAL A 116 8.84 -5.02 5.88
CA VAL A 116 10.10 -5.80 5.95
C VAL A 116 9.83 -7.28 5.70
N ASP A 117 8.76 -7.82 6.28
CA ASP A 117 8.36 -9.21 6.09
C ASP A 117 7.97 -9.48 4.63
N LYS A 118 7.27 -8.53 3.96
CA LYS A 118 6.96 -8.61 2.53
C LYS A 118 8.25 -8.63 1.69
N LEU A 119 9.23 -7.76 1.97
CA LEU A 119 10.52 -7.77 1.28
C LEU A 119 11.23 -9.12 1.42
N ARG A 120 11.32 -9.68 2.64
CA ARG A 120 11.91 -10.99 2.88
C ARG A 120 11.18 -12.10 2.15
N CYS A 121 9.84 -12.04 2.14
CA CYS A 121 9.00 -13.00 1.43
C CYS A 121 9.28 -12.98 -0.07
N VAL A 122 9.27 -11.81 -0.70
CA VAL A 122 9.61 -11.66 -2.12
C VAL A 122 11.02 -12.15 -2.41
N ALA A 123 12.00 -11.77 -1.60
CA ALA A 123 13.38 -12.23 -1.76
C ALA A 123 13.52 -13.76 -1.65
N SER A 124 12.77 -14.39 -0.73
CA SER A 124 12.74 -15.85 -0.59
C SER A 124 12.14 -16.52 -1.82
N ILE A 125 11.02 -16.00 -2.35
CA ILE A 125 10.38 -16.49 -3.58
C ILE A 125 11.37 -16.45 -4.76
N LEU A 126 12.18 -15.38 -4.85
CA LEU A 126 13.15 -15.16 -5.92
C LEU A 126 14.49 -15.87 -5.69
N GLY A 127 14.76 -16.41 -4.51
CA GLY A 127 16.02 -17.02 -4.11
C GLY A 127 17.17 -16.03 -3.90
N VAL A 128 16.87 -14.79 -3.48
CA VAL A 128 17.84 -13.68 -3.33
C VAL A 128 17.85 -13.09 -1.91
N ASN A 129 17.76 -13.93 -0.88
CA ASN A 129 17.67 -13.51 0.52
C ASN A 129 18.80 -12.58 0.95
N ASP A 130 20.04 -12.84 0.51
CA ASP A 130 21.22 -12.03 0.85
C ASP A 130 21.05 -10.56 0.40
N LYS A 131 20.36 -10.31 -0.72
CA LYS A 131 20.08 -8.95 -1.20
C LYS A 131 19.11 -8.23 -0.27
N ALA A 132 18.06 -8.93 0.20
CA ALA A 132 17.12 -8.36 1.16
C ALA A 132 17.77 -8.06 2.51
N ASP A 133 18.59 -8.97 3.02
CA ASP A 133 19.31 -8.78 4.29
C ASP A 133 20.25 -7.57 4.19
N ALA A 134 21.01 -7.43 3.10
CA ALA A 134 21.85 -6.26 2.87
C ALA A 134 21.06 -4.94 2.79
N LEU A 135 19.88 -4.93 2.17
CA LEU A 135 18.99 -3.75 2.13
C LEU A 135 18.45 -3.40 3.52
N ILE A 136 18.06 -4.40 4.30
CA ILE A 136 17.55 -4.22 5.67
C ILE A 136 18.65 -3.62 6.54
N GLU A 137 19.86 -4.18 6.50
CA GLU A 137 20.99 -3.72 7.31
C GLU A 137 21.42 -2.29 6.93
N ASN A 138 21.59 -2.02 5.63
CA ASN A 138 22.22 -0.76 5.17
C ASN A 138 21.24 0.42 5.07
N ARG A 139 19.92 0.18 4.94
CA ARG A 139 18.95 1.25 4.69
C ARG A 139 17.71 1.15 5.56
N ILE A 140 17.02 0.01 5.55
CA ILE A 140 15.66 -0.09 6.11
C ILE A 140 15.70 -0.05 7.64
N GLY A 141 16.73 -0.65 8.27
CA GLY A 141 16.90 -0.64 9.73
C GLY A 141 16.93 0.76 10.33
N ASN A 142 17.58 1.71 9.65
CA ASN A 142 17.57 3.11 10.10
C ASN A 142 16.18 3.75 10.01
N LEU A 143 15.42 3.50 8.92
CA LEU A 143 14.05 3.98 8.78
C LEU A 143 13.14 3.41 9.86
N MET A 144 13.27 2.12 10.17
CA MET A 144 12.52 1.44 11.24
C MET A 144 12.78 2.08 12.60
N ASN A 145 14.06 2.31 12.93
CA ASN A 145 14.45 2.96 14.19
C ASN A 145 13.86 4.38 14.31
N GLN A 146 13.86 5.15 13.22
CA GLN A 146 13.27 6.49 13.20
C GLN A 146 11.76 6.43 13.43
N LEU A 147 11.04 5.49 12.79
CA LEU A 147 9.60 5.30 12.98
C LEU A 147 9.27 4.88 14.42
N ASP A 148 10.07 4.02 15.03
CA ASP A 148 9.89 3.62 16.43
C ASP A 148 10.07 4.81 17.38
N VAL A 149 11.04 5.68 17.11
CA VAL A 149 11.21 6.94 17.86
C VAL A 149 10.00 7.84 17.71
N VAL A 150 9.47 8.02 16.49
CA VAL A 150 8.25 8.81 16.23
C VAL A 150 7.07 8.26 17.03
N ARG A 151 6.85 6.94 16.98
CA ARG A 151 5.72 6.30 17.69
C ARG A 151 5.82 6.41 19.22
N SER A 152 7.03 6.49 19.76
CA SER A 152 7.27 6.57 21.20
C SER A 152 7.13 7.99 21.78
N ARG A 153 7.18 9.05 20.93
CA ARG A 153 7.28 10.45 21.39
C ARG A 153 5.98 11.08 21.87
N SER A 154 4.79 10.55 21.55
CA SER A 154 3.61 11.40 21.65
C SER A 154 2.64 11.06 22.77
N GLU A 155 2.57 11.92 23.81
CA GLU A 155 1.40 12.10 24.66
C GLU A 155 0.24 12.78 23.88
N PHE A 156 0.54 13.66 22.92
CA PHE A 156 -0.42 14.34 22.04
C PHE A 156 -0.23 13.89 20.60
N ARG A 157 -1.10 12.98 20.15
CA ARG A 157 -1.10 12.54 18.75
C ARG A 157 -2.00 13.43 17.91
N ALA A 158 -1.47 14.00 16.85
CA ALA A 158 -2.25 14.71 15.84
C ALA A 158 -3.41 13.84 15.34
N ARG A 159 -4.60 14.43 15.23
CA ARG A 159 -5.81 13.78 14.77
C ARG A 159 -5.87 13.87 13.24
N VAL A 160 -5.74 12.76 12.55
CA VAL A 160 -5.58 12.71 11.08
C VAL A 160 -6.74 11.98 10.44
N ALA A 161 -7.29 12.55 9.38
CA ALA A 161 -8.13 11.86 8.41
C ALA A 161 -7.32 11.61 7.13
N LEU A 162 -7.34 10.39 6.60
CA LEU A 162 -6.78 10.10 5.28
C LEU A 162 -7.92 9.86 4.29
N VAL A 163 -7.92 10.63 3.20
CA VAL A 163 -8.91 10.57 2.12
C VAL A 163 -8.26 9.96 0.87
N LEU A 164 -8.73 8.79 0.47
CA LEU A 164 -8.23 8.08 -0.71
C LEU A 164 -8.74 8.70 -2.01
N ASN A 165 -10.04 8.98 -2.04
CA ASN A 165 -10.75 9.42 -3.24
C ASN A 165 -12.12 10.02 -2.82
N PHE A 166 -12.85 10.54 -3.82
CA PHE A 166 -14.26 10.88 -3.69
C PHE A 166 -15.09 9.97 -4.61
N SER A 167 -16.19 9.43 -4.10
CA SER A 167 -17.18 8.68 -4.86
C SER A 167 -18.52 9.37 -4.71
N ASP A 168 -19.14 9.77 -5.82
CA ASP A 168 -20.40 10.53 -5.83
C ASP A 168 -20.38 11.75 -4.89
N GLY A 169 -19.21 12.40 -4.81
CA GLY A 169 -18.98 13.55 -3.94
C GLY A 169 -18.70 13.23 -2.46
N ALA A 170 -18.80 11.97 -2.05
CA ALA A 170 -18.49 11.53 -0.69
C ALA A 170 -17.00 11.16 -0.56
N PRO A 171 -16.26 11.66 0.45
CA PRO A 171 -14.89 11.24 0.70
C PRO A 171 -14.83 9.77 1.13
N ILE A 172 -13.94 9.00 0.51
CA ILE A 172 -13.60 7.63 0.94
C ILE A 172 -12.44 7.75 1.92
N ILE A 173 -12.72 7.43 3.19
CA ILE A 173 -11.76 7.56 4.28
C ILE A 173 -11.11 6.22 4.63
N ALA A 174 -9.89 6.31 5.18
CA ALA A 174 -9.18 5.17 5.75
C ALA A 174 -9.68 4.90 7.18
N GLY A 175 -10.27 3.74 7.40
CA GLY A 175 -10.56 3.21 8.72
C GLY A 175 -9.44 2.25 9.21
N LYS A 176 -9.73 1.47 10.28
CA LYS A 176 -8.85 0.38 10.70
C LYS A 176 -8.77 -0.70 9.62
N ASN A 177 -7.73 -1.52 9.66
CA ASN A 177 -7.47 -2.59 8.70
C ASN A 177 -7.29 -2.10 7.26
N THR A 178 -6.84 -0.85 7.08
CA THR A 178 -6.49 -0.27 5.78
C THR A 178 -5.02 0.15 5.75
N SER A 179 -4.46 0.19 4.56
CA SER A 179 -3.12 0.76 4.36
C SER A 179 -3.05 2.22 4.84
N GLY A 180 -4.10 3.01 4.63
CA GLY A 180 -4.17 4.39 5.13
C GLY A 180 -4.16 4.48 6.66
N GLY A 181 -4.89 3.59 7.35
CA GLY A 181 -4.87 3.49 8.82
C GLY A 181 -3.47 3.13 9.33
N GLY A 182 -2.82 2.15 8.71
CA GLY A 182 -1.45 1.74 9.07
C GLY A 182 -0.42 2.85 8.88
N VAL A 183 -0.53 3.63 7.80
CA VAL A 183 0.38 4.78 7.57
C VAL A 183 0.18 5.87 8.63
N ILE A 184 -1.05 6.22 9.00
CA ILE A 184 -1.32 7.19 10.07
C ILE A 184 -0.67 6.73 11.38
N GLU A 185 -0.80 5.44 11.71
CA GLU A 185 -0.20 4.86 12.91
C GLU A 185 1.34 4.86 12.85
N MET A 186 1.93 4.49 11.71
CA MET A 186 3.38 4.54 11.51
C MET A 186 3.93 5.96 11.66
N ALA A 187 3.17 6.97 11.21
CA ALA A 187 3.53 8.38 11.36
C ALA A 187 3.32 8.93 12.79
N GLY A 188 2.95 8.09 13.75
CA GLY A 188 2.76 8.48 15.14
C GLY A 188 1.46 9.26 15.42
N ALA A 189 0.55 9.35 14.46
CA ALA A 189 -0.70 10.08 14.57
C ALA A 189 -1.89 9.20 14.98
N LYS A 190 -3.02 9.83 15.28
CA LYS A 190 -4.28 9.16 15.57
C LYS A 190 -5.22 9.24 14.39
N ASN A 191 -5.68 8.10 13.88
CA ASN A 191 -6.72 8.06 12.86
C ASN A 191 -8.08 8.44 13.48
N VAL A 192 -8.71 9.52 13.01
CA VAL A 192 -10.04 9.94 13.52
C VAL A 192 -11.14 8.95 13.17
N PHE A 193 -10.88 8.02 12.24
CA PHE A 193 -11.80 6.97 11.81
C PHE A 193 -11.35 5.56 12.22
N GLU A 194 -10.54 5.42 13.27
CA GLU A 194 -10.06 4.12 13.77
C GLU A 194 -11.17 3.13 14.19
N SER A 195 -12.38 3.63 14.49
CA SER A 195 -13.55 2.80 14.79
C SER A 195 -14.25 2.24 13.54
N VAL A 196 -13.97 2.78 12.35
CA VAL A 196 -14.55 2.34 11.07
C VAL A 196 -13.68 1.22 10.50
N ASP A 197 -14.30 0.15 10.02
CA ASP A 197 -13.56 -0.96 9.41
C ASP A 197 -13.46 -0.80 7.89
N GLY A 198 -12.23 -0.90 7.36
CA GLY A 198 -11.95 -0.81 5.94
C GLY A 198 -12.05 0.61 5.36
N TRP A 199 -11.95 0.70 4.06
CA TRP A 199 -12.18 1.92 3.29
C TRP A 199 -13.68 2.17 3.16
N LYS A 200 -14.16 3.34 3.61
CA LYS A 200 -15.60 3.66 3.60
C LYS A 200 -15.88 5.05 3.04
N PRO A 201 -16.89 5.18 2.19
CA PRO A 201 -17.46 6.49 1.90
C PRO A 201 -18.17 7.02 3.15
N VAL A 202 -17.91 8.28 3.49
CA VAL A 202 -18.62 8.99 4.59
C VAL A 202 -19.18 10.30 4.04
N SER A 203 -20.17 10.88 4.73
CA SER A 203 -20.63 12.21 4.33
C SER A 203 -19.57 13.26 4.67
N ARG A 204 -19.62 14.41 4.00
CA ARG A 204 -18.74 15.54 4.30
C ARG A 204 -18.94 16.05 5.72
N GLU A 205 -20.17 16.04 6.21
CA GLU A 205 -20.54 16.40 7.58
C GLU A 205 -19.92 15.43 8.60
N THR A 206 -19.85 14.13 8.26
CA THR A 206 -19.17 13.13 9.09
C THR A 206 -17.67 13.43 9.20
N LEU A 207 -17.04 13.82 8.09
CA LEU A 207 -15.62 14.24 8.10
C LEU A 207 -15.42 15.52 8.93
N VAL A 208 -16.32 16.50 8.82
CA VAL A 208 -16.31 17.71 9.66
C VAL A 208 -16.49 17.35 11.14
N GLY A 209 -17.48 16.52 11.47
CA GLY A 209 -17.78 16.08 12.84
C GLY A 209 -16.63 15.28 13.47
N ALA A 210 -15.83 14.56 12.68
CA ALA A 210 -14.63 13.88 13.13
C ALA A 210 -13.52 14.86 13.53
N SER A 211 -13.63 16.14 13.13
CA SER A 211 -12.75 17.24 13.52
C SER A 211 -11.26 16.90 13.44
N PRO A 212 -10.74 16.53 12.25
CA PRO A 212 -9.33 16.23 12.07
C PRO A 212 -8.48 17.51 12.16
N ASP A 213 -7.30 17.41 12.82
CA ASP A 213 -6.29 18.47 12.82
C ASP A 213 -5.58 18.56 11.47
N TYR A 214 -5.43 17.41 10.80
CA TYR A 214 -4.80 17.27 9.49
C TYR A 214 -5.66 16.40 8.58
N ILE A 215 -5.69 16.75 7.29
CA ILE A 215 -6.20 15.89 6.24
C ILE A 215 -5.03 15.51 5.32
N VAL A 216 -4.76 14.20 5.24
CA VAL A 216 -3.89 13.62 4.22
C VAL A 216 -4.78 13.15 3.08
N ILE A 217 -4.50 13.56 1.86
CA ILE A 217 -5.32 13.26 0.70
C ILE A 217 -4.45 12.86 -0.49
N THR A 218 -4.88 11.88 -1.29
CA THR A 218 -4.12 11.55 -2.50
C THR A 218 -4.15 12.73 -3.48
N GLU A 219 -3.04 12.97 -4.19
CA GLU A 219 -2.98 14.03 -5.21
C GLU A 219 -4.10 13.90 -6.24
N ARG A 220 -4.46 12.66 -6.61
CA ARG A 220 -5.57 12.40 -7.55
C ARG A 220 -6.91 12.87 -6.98
N ALA A 221 -7.17 12.56 -5.71
CA ALA A 221 -8.41 12.95 -5.05
C ALA A 221 -8.51 14.47 -4.90
N LEU A 222 -7.40 15.11 -4.50
CA LEU A 222 -7.36 16.57 -4.36
C LEU A 222 -7.60 17.27 -5.71
N ARG A 223 -6.95 16.80 -6.79
CA ARG A 223 -7.21 17.33 -8.14
C ARG A 223 -8.68 17.17 -8.58
N ALA A 224 -9.29 16.03 -8.26
CA ALA A 224 -10.68 15.74 -8.66
C ALA A 224 -11.72 16.69 -8.05
N ILE A 225 -11.41 17.28 -6.89
CA ILE A 225 -12.31 18.26 -6.22
C ILE A 225 -11.89 19.71 -6.43
N GLY A 226 -11.02 19.99 -7.39
CA GLY A 226 -10.58 21.36 -7.71
C GLY A 226 -9.41 21.87 -6.86
N GLY A 227 -8.62 20.99 -6.27
CA GLY A 227 -7.47 21.35 -5.44
C GLY A 227 -7.84 21.89 -4.06
N LEU A 228 -6.91 22.55 -3.40
CA LEU A 228 -7.17 23.24 -2.11
C LEU A 228 -8.30 24.29 -2.24
N PRO A 229 -8.35 25.12 -3.30
CA PRO A 229 -9.47 26.04 -3.48
C PRO A 229 -10.84 25.33 -3.53
N GLY A 230 -10.92 24.13 -4.10
CA GLY A 230 -12.16 23.34 -4.11
C GLY A 230 -12.59 22.92 -2.72
N MET A 231 -11.65 22.55 -1.84
CA MET A 231 -11.97 22.24 -0.43
C MET A 231 -12.39 23.48 0.37
N GLU A 232 -11.75 24.62 0.14
CA GLU A 232 -12.06 25.89 0.80
C GLU A 232 -13.40 26.48 0.38
N GLN A 233 -13.85 26.23 -0.86
CA GLN A 233 -15.14 26.67 -1.39
C GLN A 233 -16.28 25.70 -1.05
N ASP A 234 -15.97 24.45 -0.70
CA ASP A 234 -16.98 23.47 -0.30
C ASP A 234 -17.62 23.87 1.02
N VAL A 235 -18.96 23.92 1.04
CA VAL A 235 -19.73 24.43 2.19
C VAL A 235 -19.54 23.63 3.49
N ALA A 236 -19.21 22.35 3.39
CA ALA A 236 -18.96 21.49 4.53
C ALA A 236 -17.44 21.40 4.82
N LEU A 237 -16.61 21.02 3.83
CA LEU A 237 -15.19 20.73 4.06
C LEU A 237 -14.42 21.92 4.62
N ARG A 238 -14.77 23.16 4.22
CA ARG A 238 -14.19 24.40 4.78
C ARG A 238 -14.38 24.56 6.28
N LEU A 239 -15.30 23.81 6.90
CA LEU A 239 -15.55 23.85 8.34
C LEU A 239 -14.64 22.89 9.12
N THR A 240 -13.87 22.04 8.46
CA THR A 240 -12.90 21.19 9.15
C THR A 240 -11.74 22.02 9.70
N PRO A 241 -11.26 21.73 10.93
CA PRO A 241 -10.08 22.39 11.48
C PRO A 241 -8.86 22.30 10.54
N ALA A 242 -8.67 21.16 9.88
CA ALA A 242 -7.59 20.96 8.93
C ALA A 242 -7.64 21.94 7.75
N VAL A 243 -8.81 22.19 7.15
CA VAL A 243 -8.95 23.14 6.04
C VAL A 243 -8.77 24.59 6.55
N GLN A 244 -9.40 24.93 7.66
CA GLN A 244 -9.31 26.28 8.25
C GLN A 244 -7.88 26.69 8.59
N ASN A 245 -7.05 25.72 8.98
CA ASN A 245 -5.66 25.98 9.38
C ASN A 245 -4.65 25.70 8.26
N GLY A 246 -5.09 25.41 7.02
CA GLY A 246 -4.21 25.09 5.91
C GLY A 246 -3.43 23.78 6.06
N ARG A 247 -3.95 22.83 6.86
CA ARG A 247 -3.32 21.55 7.19
C ARG A 247 -3.87 20.41 6.34
N VAL A 248 -3.94 20.63 5.02
CA VAL A 248 -4.32 19.63 4.02
C VAL A 248 -3.09 19.29 3.18
N HIS A 249 -2.67 18.04 3.22
CA HIS A 249 -1.45 17.58 2.58
C HIS A 249 -1.74 16.55 1.49
N ALA A 250 -1.38 16.91 0.26
CA ALA A 250 -1.47 16.00 -0.88
C ALA A 250 -0.27 15.03 -0.90
N VAL A 251 -0.55 13.77 -1.20
CA VAL A 251 0.46 12.71 -1.21
C VAL A 251 0.34 11.84 -2.47
N ASP A 252 1.47 11.29 -2.94
CA ASP A 252 1.46 10.22 -3.94
C ASP A 252 0.78 8.98 -3.34
N GLY A 253 -0.36 8.59 -3.91
CA GLY A 253 -1.16 7.48 -3.42
C GLY A 253 -0.40 6.16 -3.39
N MET A 254 0.44 5.85 -4.41
CA MET A 254 1.19 4.59 -4.45
C MET A 254 2.37 4.59 -3.48
N ALA A 255 3.11 5.70 -3.37
CA ALA A 255 4.19 5.81 -2.39
C ALA A 255 3.68 5.64 -0.95
N LEU A 256 2.46 6.14 -0.67
CA LEU A 256 1.90 6.09 0.68
C LEU A 256 1.17 4.77 0.98
N LEU A 257 0.33 4.30 0.05
CA LEU A 257 -0.67 3.25 0.30
C LEU A 257 -0.31 1.89 -0.31
N GLY A 258 0.73 1.82 -1.15
CA GLY A 258 1.18 0.58 -1.77
C GLY A 258 1.91 -0.35 -0.81
N PHE A 259 2.25 0.10 0.38
CA PHE A 259 2.97 -0.67 1.40
C PHE A 259 4.26 -1.34 0.87
N GLY A 260 4.99 -0.63 0.00
CA GLY A 260 6.38 -0.88 -0.35
C GLY A 260 7.34 -0.13 0.56
N ILE A 261 8.64 -0.19 0.25
CA ILE A 261 9.68 0.48 1.07
C ILE A 261 9.50 2.01 1.09
N ARG A 262 8.99 2.62 0.01
CA ARG A 262 8.69 4.06 -0.04
C ARG A 262 7.64 4.50 1.00
N THR A 263 6.79 3.58 1.45
CA THR A 263 5.80 3.88 2.49
C THR A 263 6.45 4.20 3.83
N LEU A 264 7.60 3.61 4.16
CA LEU A 264 8.37 3.95 5.37
C LEU A 264 8.88 5.40 5.30
N ASP A 265 9.47 5.80 4.18
CA ASP A 265 9.92 7.19 3.93
C ASP A 265 8.74 8.17 3.97
N ALA A 266 7.59 7.80 3.37
CA ALA A 266 6.39 8.62 3.35
C ALA A 266 5.79 8.81 4.76
N ALA A 267 5.77 7.75 5.58
CA ALA A 267 5.32 7.84 6.97
C ALA A 267 6.22 8.76 7.82
N LEU A 268 7.54 8.71 7.64
CA LEU A 268 8.48 9.64 8.29
C LEU A 268 8.27 11.09 7.85
N LYS A 269 8.04 11.34 6.56
CA LYS A 269 7.69 12.67 6.07
C LYS A 269 6.40 13.19 6.67
N LEU A 270 5.37 12.34 6.77
CA LEU A 270 4.11 12.72 7.42
C LEU A 270 4.30 13.02 8.90
N SER A 271 5.11 12.23 9.62
CA SER A 271 5.36 12.49 11.04
C SER A 271 5.97 13.89 11.27
N SER A 272 6.87 14.33 10.38
CA SER A 272 7.47 15.68 10.49
C SER A 272 6.48 16.82 10.18
N ILE A 273 5.33 16.51 9.58
CA ILE A 273 4.26 17.49 9.32
C ILE A 273 3.33 17.59 10.54
N PHE A 274 3.21 16.51 11.31
CA PHE A 274 2.28 16.42 12.44
C PHE A 274 2.88 16.97 13.76
N ASP A 275 4.18 17.27 13.78
CA ASP A 275 4.87 17.96 14.85
C ASP A 275 4.55 19.48 14.79
#